data_535dbb4da9e7c2da7315d512de29f91c
#
_entry.id   535dbb4da9e7c2da7315d512de29f91c
#
_cell.length_a   1.000
_cell.length_b   1.000
_cell.length_c   1.000
_cell.angle_alpha   90.00
_cell.angle_beta   90.00
_cell.angle_gamma   90.00
#
_symmetry.space_group_name_H-M   'P 1'
#
loop_
_entity.id
_entity.type
_entity.pdbx_description
1 polymer ?
#
loop_
_entity_poly.entity_id
_entity_poly.type
_entity_poly.pdbx_seq_one_letter_code
_entity_poly.pdbx_strand_id
1 'polypeptide(L)'
;MSNGDKMKTLLGKMNYKGQKRIVVMNADKDFTLASGDELRDVQVDTDIDLRYPYEFMIIFVRKISEVRNIAPVALHNLTDDGMLWFCYQKKSSKKGSSDLDRDHGWKPLNDMDFYGMSMVSVNEEWSALRFRNIKYIKATSSMFPKKDQRSSK
;
A
#
# COMPACT_ATOMS: atom_id res chain seq x y z
N MET A 1 -26.53 13.59 1.83
CA MET A 1 -25.81 14.28 2.22
C MET A 1 -24.45 14.11 1.93
N SER A 2 -23.86 14.85 1.51
CA SER A 2 -22.52 14.77 1.06
C SER A 2 -21.49 15.08 2.10
N ASN A 3 -21.91 15.17 3.31
CA ASN A 3 -20.98 15.59 4.34
C ASN A 3 -19.83 14.61 4.53
N GLY A 4 -20.05 13.36 4.25
CA GLY A 4 -18.99 12.39 4.39
C GLY A 4 -17.83 12.63 3.43
N ASP A 5 -18.08 13.32 2.33
CA ASP A 5 -17.03 13.56 1.35
C ASP A 5 -15.97 14.51 1.86
N LYS A 6 -16.32 15.36 2.79
CA LYS A 6 -15.38 16.35 3.28
C LYS A 6 -14.43 15.80 4.32
N MET A 7 -14.80 14.68 4.92
CA MET A 7 -14.04 14.11 6.01
C MET A 7 -13.74 12.65 5.73
N LYS A 8 -13.13 12.39 4.60
CA LYS A 8 -12.76 11.02 4.31
C LYS A 8 -11.81 10.48 5.35
N THR A 9 -12.11 9.30 5.84
CA THR A 9 -11.24 8.60 6.76
C THR A 9 -10.02 8.09 5.99
N LEU A 10 -9.02 7.64 6.72
CA LEU A 10 -7.85 7.05 6.07
C LEU A 10 -8.25 5.86 5.20
N LEU A 11 -9.09 4.98 5.72
CA LEU A 11 -9.57 3.84 4.93
C LEU A 11 -10.28 4.29 3.66
N GLY A 12 -11.08 5.34 3.75
CA GLY A 12 -11.76 5.89 2.58
C GLY A 12 -10.79 6.39 1.54
N LYS A 13 -9.71 7.08 1.98
CA LYS A 13 -8.69 7.55 1.07
C LYS A 13 -7.93 6.40 0.43
N MET A 14 -7.83 5.29 1.10
CA MET A 14 -7.13 4.11 0.60
C MET A 14 -8.05 3.17 -0.19
N ASN A 15 -9.26 3.63 -0.46
CA ASN A 15 -10.21 2.87 -1.27
C ASN A 15 -10.69 1.57 -0.65
N TYR A 16 -10.81 1.55 0.67
CA TYR A 16 -11.39 0.40 1.35
C TYR A 16 -12.88 0.32 1.00
N LYS A 17 -13.34 -0.84 0.61
CA LYS A 17 -14.71 -1.05 0.15
C LYS A 17 -15.49 -2.05 1.00
N GLY A 18 -15.13 -2.21 2.25
CA GLY A 18 -15.88 -3.10 3.14
C GLY A 18 -15.45 -4.55 3.09
N GLN A 19 -14.25 -4.83 2.64
CA GLN A 19 -13.74 -6.19 2.64
C GLN A 19 -13.76 -6.74 4.07
N LYS A 20 -14.14 -8.00 4.22
CA LYS A 20 -14.32 -8.60 5.54
C LYS A 20 -13.03 -9.10 6.18
N ARG A 21 -11.97 -9.21 5.41
CA ARG A 21 -10.67 -9.62 5.94
C ARG A 21 -9.58 -8.87 5.20
N ILE A 22 -8.72 -8.22 5.95
CA ILE A 22 -7.62 -7.43 5.39
C ILE A 22 -6.35 -7.79 6.15
N VAL A 23 -5.21 -7.38 5.62
CA VAL A 23 -3.95 -7.55 6.33
C VAL A 23 -3.26 -6.21 6.49
N VAL A 24 -2.73 -5.95 7.69
CA VAL A 24 -1.95 -4.75 8.00
C VAL A 24 -0.66 -5.25 8.63
N MET A 25 0.42 -5.22 7.86
CA MET A 25 1.70 -5.75 8.30
C MET A 25 2.65 -4.69 8.79
N ASN A 26 3.36 -4.99 9.85
CA ASN A 26 4.47 -4.18 10.36
C ASN A 26 4.13 -2.74 10.73
N ALA A 27 2.90 -2.48 11.07
CA ALA A 27 2.48 -1.14 11.46
C ALA A 27 3.15 -0.73 12.78
N ASP A 28 3.41 0.58 12.92
CA ASP A 28 3.90 1.09 14.17
C ASP A 28 2.85 0.84 15.24
N LYS A 29 3.30 0.64 16.47
CA LYS A 29 2.37 0.41 17.57
C LYS A 29 1.46 1.60 17.83
N ASP A 30 1.88 2.79 17.41
CA ASP A 30 1.06 3.98 17.59
C ASP A 30 0.11 4.23 16.40
N PHE A 31 0.15 3.36 15.40
CA PHE A 31 -0.67 3.55 14.23
C PHE A 31 -2.11 3.13 14.48
N THR A 32 -3.04 3.97 14.08
CA THR A 32 -4.46 3.67 14.14
C THR A 32 -5.03 3.76 12.72
N LEU A 33 -5.44 2.63 12.19
CA LEU A 33 -5.98 2.57 10.84
C LEU A 33 -7.39 3.17 10.78
N ALA A 34 -8.19 2.90 11.77
CA ALA A 34 -9.57 3.34 11.78
C ALA A 34 -10.04 3.58 13.20
N SER A 35 -11.04 4.42 13.35
CA SER A 35 -11.67 4.64 14.63
C SER A 35 -13.16 4.37 14.47
N GLY A 36 -13.85 4.20 15.56
CA GLY A 36 -15.28 3.93 15.52
C GLY A 36 -15.57 2.55 14.97
N ASP A 37 -16.54 2.46 14.10
CA ASP A 37 -17.07 1.18 13.66
C ASP A 37 -16.59 0.71 12.28
N GLU A 38 -15.67 1.42 11.67
CA GLU A 38 -15.28 1.07 10.29
C GLU A 38 -14.81 -0.37 10.13
N LEU A 39 -14.12 -0.89 11.13
CA LEU A 39 -13.59 -2.26 11.07
C LEU A 39 -14.24 -3.18 12.10
N ARG A 40 -15.45 -2.85 12.54
CA ARG A 40 -16.10 -3.62 13.59
C ARG A 40 -16.19 -5.12 13.30
N ASP A 41 -16.63 -5.48 12.12
CA ASP A 41 -16.81 -6.88 11.77
C ASP A 41 -15.78 -7.36 10.77
N VAL A 42 -14.60 -6.76 10.78
CA VAL A 42 -13.54 -7.08 9.83
C VAL A 42 -12.43 -7.80 10.55
N GLN A 43 -11.95 -8.89 9.96
CA GLN A 43 -10.78 -9.57 10.49
C GLN A 43 -9.55 -8.85 9.96
N VAL A 44 -8.71 -8.34 10.86
CA VAL A 44 -7.49 -7.65 10.51
C VAL A 44 -6.32 -8.54 10.87
N ASP A 45 -5.70 -9.14 9.85
CA ASP A 45 -4.53 -9.99 10.05
C ASP A 45 -3.30 -9.11 10.15
N THR A 46 -2.32 -9.54 10.94
CA THR A 46 -1.05 -8.84 11.06
C THR A 46 0.06 -9.51 10.23
N ASP A 47 -0.24 -10.69 9.70
CA ASP A 47 0.64 -11.38 8.77
C ASP A 47 -0.19 -11.96 7.65
N ILE A 48 0.43 -12.20 6.51
CA ILE A 48 -0.27 -12.77 5.37
C ILE A 48 -0.52 -14.27 5.62
N ASP A 49 -1.80 -14.64 5.59
CA ASP A 49 -2.17 -16.05 5.61
C ASP A 49 -1.98 -16.53 4.18
N LEU A 50 -1.06 -17.44 3.97
CA LEU A 50 -0.68 -17.89 2.63
C LEU A 50 -1.80 -18.59 1.87
N ARG A 51 -2.89 -18.90 2.54
CA ARG A 51 -4.03 -19.58 1.91
C ARG A 51 -5.21 -18.64 1.66
N TYR A 52 -5.10 -17.37 2.07
CA TYR A 52 -6.22 -16.46 1.92
C TYR A 52 -5.95 -15.46 0.78
N PRO A 53 -6.88 -15.28 -0.16
CA PRO A 53 -6.72 -14.29 -1.23
C PRO A 53 -7.20 -12.92 -0.76
N TYR A 54 -6.28 -12.03 -0.42
CA TYR A 54 -6.64 -10.71 0.10
C TYR A 54 -7.01 -9.74 -1.03
N GLU A 55 -8.05 -8.97 -0.80
CA GLU A 55 -8.44 -7.90 -1.70
C GLU A 55 -7.92 -6.54 -1.21
N PHE A 56 -7.36 -6.49 -0.01
CA PHE A 56 -6.89 -5.23 0.58
C PHE A 56 -5.72 -5.52 1.50
N MET A 57 -4.58 -4.94 1.19
CA MET A 57 -3.36 -5.11 1.99
C MET A 57 -2.71 -3.77 2.27
N ILE A 58 -2.24 -3.58 3.50
CA ILE A 58 -1.43 -2.45 3.91
C ILE A 58 -0.16 -3.01 4.53
N ILE A 59 1.00 -2.67 3.97
CA ILE A 59 2.28 -3.22 4.43
C ILE A 59 3.24 -2.08 4.70
N PHE A 60 3.73 -1.98 5.94
CA PHE A 60 4.68 -0.95 6.32
C PHE A 60 6.08 -1.49 6.09
N VAL A 61 6.93 -0.70 5.45
CA VAL A 61 8.31 -1.09 5.16
C VAL A 61 9.24 0.07 5.48
N ARG A 62 10.45 -0.25 5.91
CA ARG A 62 11.46 0.75 6.24
C ARG A 62 12.71 0.60 5.39
N LYS A 63 12.89 -0.55 4.77
CA LYS A 63 14.10 -0.85 4.00
C LYS A 63 13.75 -1.55 2.70
N ILE A 64 14.61 -1.37 1.71
CA ILE A 64 14.45 -2.05 0.43
C ILE A 64 14.45 -3.57 0.62
N SER A 65 15.24 -4.07 1.56
CA SER A 65 15.29 -5.50 1.81
C SER A 65 13.94 -6.06 2.25
N GLU A 66 13.17 -5.27 2.98
CA GLU A 66 11.83 -5.70 3.40
C GLU A 66 10.90 -5.78 2.20
N VAL A 67 10.98 -4.80 1.29
CA VAL A 67 10.18 -4.83 0.08
C VAL A 67 10.52 -6.09 -0.72
N ARG A 68 11.82 -6.37 -0.86
CA ARG A 68 12.28 -7.53 -1.63
C ARG A 68 11.75 -8.84 -1.05
N ASN A 69 11.73 -8.95 0.27
CA ASN A 69 11.30 -10.19 0.93
C ASN A 69 9.78 -10.34 0.95
N ILE A 70 9.06 -9.25 1.07
CA ILE A 70 7.60 -9.30 1.22
C ILE A 70 6.88 -9.34 -0.13
N ALA A 71 7.43 -8.67 -1.15
CA ALA A 71 6.74 -8.53 -2.43
C ALA A 71 6.26 -9.85 -3.02
N PRO A 72 7.08 -10.92 -3.10
CA PRO A 72 6.57 -12.17 -3.70
C PRO A 72 5.40 -12.75 -2.93
N VAL A 73 5.45 -12.71 -1.61
CA VAL A 73 4.40 -13.27 -0.76
C VAL A 73 3.13 -12.43 -0.89
N ALA A 74 3.27 -11.12 -0.86
CA ALA A 74 2.11 -10.24 -0.97
C ALA A 74 1.42 -10.42 -2.31
N LEU A 75 2.20 -10.43 -3.40
CA LEU A 75 1.61 -10.55 -4.72
C LEU A 75 0.99 -11.92 -4.96
N HIS A 76 1.55 -12.96 -4.35
CA HIS A 76 0.99 -14.30 -4.48
C HIS A 76 -0.40 -14.39 -3.84
N ASN A 77 -0.62 -13.64 -2.77
CA ASN A 77 -1.87 -13.69 -2.03
C ASN A 77 -2.82 -12.52 -2.30
N LEU A 78 -2.48 -11.69 -3.28
CA LEU A 78 -3.33 -10.58 -3.66
C LEU A 78 -4.28 -11.03 -4.77
N THR A 79 -5.56 -10.71 -4.65
CA THR A 79 -6.52 -11.03 -5.71
C THR A 79 -6.21 -10.20 -6.95
N ASP A 80 -6.82 -10.57 -8.07
CA ASP A 80 -6.65 -9.81 -9.31
C ASP A 80 -7.08 -8.37 -9.07
N ASP A 81 -6.19 -7.45 -9.33
CA ASP A 81 -6.39 -6.02 -9.11
C ASP A 81 -6.79 -5.66 -7.67
N GLY A 82 -6.37 -6.45 -6.69
CA GLY A 82 -6.60 -6.11 -5.29
C GLY A 82 -5.88 -4.85 -4.88
N MET A 83 -6.32 -4.23 -3.78
CA MET A 83 -5.72 -3.01 -3.27
C MET A 83 -4.47 -3.31 -2.50
N LEU A 84 -3.33 -2.90 -3.01
CA LEU A 84 -2.05 -3.13 -2.35
C LEU A 84 -1.39 -1.81 -2.04
N TRP A 85 -1.16 -1.56 -0.74
CA TRP A 85 -0.52 -0.34 -0.27
C TRP A 85 0.77 -0.68 0.46
N PHE A 86 1.86 -0.01 0.07
CA PHE A 86 3.09 -0.06 0.85
C PHE A 86 3.27 1.30 1.51
N CYS A 87 3.44 1.29 2.83
CA CYS A 87 3.64 2.51 3.59
C CYS A 87 5.13 2.68 3.86
N TYR A 88 5.63 3.87 3.62
CA TYR A 88 7.04 4.21 3.81
C TYR A 88 7.15 5.50 4.61
N GLN A 89 8.29 5.71 5.25
CA GLN A 89 8.49 6.88 6.11
C GLN A 89 8.71 8.13 5.26
N LYS A 90 8.07 9.20 5.66
CA LYS A 90 8.26 10.49 5.03
C LYS A 90 9.67 10.98 5.31
N LYS A 91 10.24 11.74 4.40
CA LYS A 91 11.57 12.33 4.60
C LYS A 91 11.58 13.26 5.81
N SER A 92 10.44 13.85 6.12
CA SER A 92 10.33 14.74 7.27
C SER A 92 10.15 14.00 8.59
N SER A 93 10.06 12.68 8.55
CA SER A 93 9.87 11.88 9.74
C SER A 93 11.05 11.99 10.68
N LYS A 94 10.77 12.06 11.96
CA LYS A 94 11.81 12.14 12.97
C LYS A 94 12.17 10.77 13.53
N LYS A 95 11.53 9.72 13.07
CA LYS A 95 11.74 8.39 13.62
C LYS A 95 12.83 7.59 12.94
N GLY A 96 13.75 8.24 12.34
CA GLY A 96 14.87 7.57 11.73
C GLY A 96 14.85 7.70 10.22
N SER A 97 15.81 7.03 9.59
CA SER A 97 15.97 7.14 8.15
C SER A 97 15.51 5.86 7.46
N SER A 98 15.17 5.99 6.22
CA SER A 98 14.76 4.88 5.39
C SER A 98 15.44 5.03 4.04
N ASP A 99 15.72 3.91 3.38
CA ASP A 99 16.26 3.94 2.03
C ASP A 99 15.14 3.95 0.98
N LEU A 100 13.91 4.17 1.43
CA LEU A 100 12.74 4.23 0.56
C LEU A 100 12.18 5.63 0.49
N ASP A 101 11.67 6.01 -0.66
CA ASP A 101 10.83 7.20 -0.79
C ASP A 101 9.84 6.92 -1.94
N ARG A 102 9.10 7.93 -2.35
CA ARG A 102 8.09 7.72 -3.39
C ARG A 102 8.66 7.11 -4.67
N ASP A 103 9.88 7.45 -5.01
CA ASP A 103 10.47 7.08 -6.30
C ASP A 103 11.58 6.03 -6.21
N HIS A 104 11.98 5.63 -5.01
CA HIS A 104 13.13 4.75 -4.83
C HIS A 104 12.82 3.58 -3.91
N GLY A 105 13.34 2.42 -4.26
CA GLY A 105 13.22 1.23 -3.42
C GLY A 105 12.17 0.23 -3.88
N TRP A 106 11.49 0.52 -4.98
CA TRP A 106 10.36 -0.29 -5.43
C TRP A 106 10.69 -1.26 -6.56
N LYS A 107 11.97 -1.37 -6.93
CA LYS A 107 12.38 -2.27 -7.99
C LYS A 107 11.87 -3.71 -7.79
N PRO A 108 11.85 -4.27 -6.58
CA PRO A 108 11.33 -5.63 -6.42
C PRO A 108 9.87 -5.78 -6.87
N LEU A 109 9.08 -4.73 -6.71
CA LEU A 109 7.69 -4.74 -7.18
C LEU A 109 7.63 -4.44 -8.68
N ASN A 110 8.47 -3.52 -9.15
CA ASN A 110 8.50 -3.19 -10.58
C ASN A 110 8.92 -4.38 -11.42
N ASP A 111 9.83 -5.20 -10.92
CA ASP A 111 10.27 -6.41 -11.61
C ASP A 111 9.15 -7.43 -11.75
N MET A 112 8.10 -7.31 -10.95
CA MET A 112 6.93 -8.16 -11.01
C MET A 112 5.75 -7.46 -11.69
N ASP A 113 6.03 -6.37 -12.40
CA ASP A 113 5.05 -5.58 -13.14
C ASP A 113 4.06 -4.81 -12.29
N PHE A 114 4.44 -4.51 -11.04
CA PHE A 114 3.63 -3.67 -10.16
C PHE A 114 4.29 -2.31 -10.00
N TYR A 115 3.52 -1.25 -10.19
CA TYR A 115 4.04 0.12 -10.18
C TYR A 115 3.19 1.00 -9.28
N GLY A 116 3.84 1.96 -8.63
CA GLY A 116 3.16 2.92 -7.78
C GLY A 116 2.31 3.85 -8.63
N MET A 117 1.07 4.06 -8.26
CA MET A 117 0.17 4.86 -9.07
C MET A 117 -0.61 5.94 -8.32
N SER A 118 -0.64 5.88 -7.01
CA SER A 118 -1.28 6.93 -6.23
C SER A 118 -0.74 6.91 -4.82
N MET A 119 -0.78 8.07 -4.17
CA MET A 119 -0.20 8.21 -2.85
C MET A 119 -1.20 8.86 -1.90
N VAL A 120 -1.19 8.40 -0.66
CA VAL A 120 -2.03 8.94 0.40
C VAL A 120 -1.14 9.23 1.59
N SER A 121 -1.34 10.38 2.22
CA SER A 121 -0.65 10.66 3.48
C SER A 121 -1.36 9.90 4.59
N VAL A 122 -0.61 9.10 5.32
CA VAL A 122 -1.16 8.31 6.43
C VAL A 122 -1.19 9.13 7.70
N ASN A 123 -0.04 9.70 8.06
CA ASN A 123 0.08 10.58 9.23
C ASN A 123 1.38 11.38 9.07
N GLU A 124 1.88 11.98 10.14
CA GLU A 124 3.09 12.80 10.07
C GLU A 124 4.34 12.00 9.71
N GLU A 125 4.34 10.70 9.99
CA GLU A 125 5.50 9.86 9.80
C GLU A 125 5.46 9.03 8.50
N TRP A 126 4.28 8.71 8.03
CA TRP A 126 4.12 7.71 6.98
C TRP A 126 3.29 8.20 5.79
N SER A 127 3.69 7.77 4.61
CA SER A 127 2.89 7.89 3.38
C SER A 127 2.59 6.49 2.88
N ALA A 128 1.51 6.33 2.17
CA ALA A 128 1.14 5.06 1.55
C ALA A 128 1.14 5.22 0.03
N LEU A 129 1.76 4.27 -0.65
CA LEU A 129 1.82 4.26 -2.11
C LEU A 129 1.09 3.03 -2.60
N ARG A 130 0.11 3.23 -3.48
CA ARG A 130 -0.63 2.11 -4.05
C ARG A 130 0.13 1.52 -5.20
N PHE A 131 0.27 0.19 -5.18
CA PHE A 131 0.88 -0.55 -6.28
C PHE A 131 -0.17 -1.35 -7.02
N ARG A 132 -0.07 -1.35 -8.32
CA ARG A 132 -1.05 -2.00 -9.19
C ARG A 132 -0.32 -2.65 -10.34
N ASN A 133 -0.82 -3.78 -10.81
CA ASN A 133 -0.23 -4.45 -11.94
C ASN A 133 -0.38 -3.56 -13.18
N ILE A 134 0.66 -3.48 -13.98
CA ILE A 134 0.71 -2.59 -15.13
C ILE A 134 -0.45 -2.82 -16.10
N LYS A 135 -0.95 -4.03 -16.19
CA LYS A 135 -2.04 -4.33 -17.11
C LYS A 135 -3.34 -3.61 -16.76
N TYR A 136 -3.46 -3.11 -15.51
CA TYR A 136 -4.65 -2.37 -15.09
C TYR A 136 -4.43 -0.86 -15.06
N ILE A 137 -3.21 -0.39 -15.31
CA ILE A 137 -2.89 1.03 -15.21
C ILE A 137 -3.03 1.69 -16.57
N LYS A 138 -3.77 2.80 -16.62
CA LYS A 138 -3.93 3.54 -17.85
C LYS A 138 -2.66 4.32 -18.16
N ALA A 139 -2.29 4.35 -19.42
CA ALA A 139 -1.05 5.02 -19.84
C ALA A 139 -1.05 6.52 -19.55
N THR A 140 -2.21 7.12 -19.32
CA THR A 140 -2.30 8.54 -19.02
C THR A 140 -2.17 8.86 -17.54
N SER A 141 -2.01 7.87 -16.68
CA SER A 141 -1.85 8.11 -15.26
C SER A 141 -0.57 8.89 -14.99
N SER A 142 -0.66 9.92 -14.16
CA SER A 142 0.52 10.73 -13.83
C SER A 142 1.57 9.96 -13.05
N MET A 143 1.20 8.91 -12.39
CA MET A 143 2.14 8.09 -11.63
C MET A 143 2.67 6.91 -12.44
N PHE A 144 2.15 6.72 -13.64
CA PHE A 144 2.54 5.59 -14.45
C PHE A 144 3.98 5.78 -14.94
N PRO A 145 4.86 4.80 -14.75
CA PRO A 145 6.25 4.96 -15.14
C PRO A 145 6.39 5.05 -16.65
N LYS A 146 7.38 5.79 -17.07
CA LYS A 146 7.65 5.93 -18.49
C LYS A 146 8.09 4.60 -19.08
N LYS A 147 7.89 4.48 -20.38
CA LYS A 147 8.15 3.24 -21.07
C LYS A 147 9.56 2.71 -20.85
N ASP A 148 10.55 3.56 -20.92
CA ASP A 148 11.93 3.12 -20.73
C ASP A 148 12.21 2.66 -19.32
N GLN A 149 11.51 3.18 -18.32
CA GLN A 149 11.68 2.68 -16.96
C GLN A 149 11.17 1.25 -16.84
N ARG A 150 10.10 0.92 -17.55
CA ARG A 150 9.58 -0.43 -17.52
C ARG A 150 10.48 -1.42 -18.22
N SER A 151 11.11 -0.98 -19.29
CA SER A 151 11.95 -1.87 -20.08
C SER A 151 13.34 -2.06 -19.48
N SER A 152 13.68 -1.35 -18.45
CA SER A 152 15.00 -1.44 -17.84
C SER A 152 15.17 -2.57 -16.86
N LYS A 153 14.30 -3.49 -16.80
CA LYS A 153 14.40 -4.58 -15.84
C LYS A 153 15.65 -5.39 -16.02
#